data_9bdb829a0f78368ea52917af9441b06a
#
_entry.id   9bdb829a0f78368ea52917af9441b06a
#
_cell.length_a   1.000
_cell.length_b   1.000
_cell.length_c   1.000
_cell.angle_alpha   90.00
_cell.angle_beta   90.00
_cell.angle_gamma   90.00
#
_symmetry.space_group_name_H-M   'P 1'
#
loop_
_entity.id
_entity.type
_entity.pdbx_description
1 polymer ?
#
loop_
_entity_poly.entity_id
_entity_poly.type
_entity_poly.pdbx_seq_one_letter_code
_entity_poly.pdbx_strand_id
1 'polypeptide(L)'
;PYTVYFANLHSQTNHSDGGGDLASCKGAQAPQGGAQGPLEAYGYARARGLDVLMASEHNHMYDGSDGANPESSTDAAKALYQGGLAAAAGFSEANPGFLALYGLEWGVINNGGHMNILNAPELLGWERDANGQLFGDTLTAKGDYAGLYSLMRQRGWIGQFNHPSFSGQFNVNGVALGYTKDGDEAMALCEVLNTAAFSTNTSEGETRRSNYEVACNKALEAGFHIAFSSNQDNHCANWGASY
;
A
#
# COMPACT_ATOMS: atom_id res chain seq x y z
N PRO A 1 21.49 9.82 -21.77
CA PRO A 1 21.61 8.95 -20.61
C PRO A 1 20.31 9.00 -19.82
N TYR A 2 19.87 7.86 -19.29
CA TYR A 2 18.74 7.75 -18.38
C TYR A 2 19.27 7.76 -16.95
N THR A 3 18.55 8.39 -16.03
CA THR A 3 18.80 8.28 -14.60
C THR A 3 17.95 7.11 -14.07
N VAL A 4 18.58 6.21 -13.33
CA VAL A 4 17.91 5.09 -12.65
C VAL A 4 17.62 5.51 -11.21
N TYR A 5 16.41 5.25 -10.75
CA TYR A 5 15.98 5.47 -9.37
C TYR A 5 15.59 4.14 -8.74
N PHE A 6 15.96 3.94 -7.48
CA PHE A 6 15.59 2.77 -6.71
C PHE A 6 14.40 3.09 -5.80
N ALA A 7 13.36 2.29 -5.90
CA ALA A 7 12.11 2.52 -5.19
C ALA A 7 11.61 1.25 -4.49
N ASN A 8 10.96 1.42 -3.33
CA ASN A 8 10.03 0.46 -2.77
C ASN A 8 8.68 1.15 -2.63
N LEU A 9 7.68 0.68 -3.37
CA LEU A 9 6.35 1.29 -3.43
C LEU A 9 5.31 0.52 -2.62
N HIS A 10 5.75 -0.47 -1.83
CA HIS A 10 4.87 -1.29 -1.01
C HIS A 10 5.55 -1.58 0.33
N SER A 11 5.11 -0.90 1.36
CA SER A 11 5.63 -1.05 2.72
C SER A 11 4.63 -0.56 3.76
N GLN A 12 4.69 -1.12 4.95
CA GLN A 12 3.82 -0.79 6.08
C GLN A 12 4.62 -0.05 7.16
N THR A 13 3.94 0.83 7.89
CA THR A 13 4.46 1.49 9.09
C THR A 13 3.49 1.33 10.26
N ASN A 14 3.74 1.99 11.38
CA ASN A 14 2.83 1.97 12.52
C ASN A 14 1.53 2.79 12.29
N HIS A 15 1.30 3.29 11.10
CA HIS A 15 -0.02 3.84 10.75
C HIS A 15 -1.02 2.73 10.39
N SER A 16 -0.56 1.53 10.10
CA SER A 16 -1.36 0.31 10.03
C SER A 16 -0.73 -0.80 10.89
N ASP A 17 -0.27 -1.89 10.31
CA ASP A 17 0.22 -3.06 11.03
C ASP A 17 1.73 -3.33 10.83
N GLY A 18 2.46 -2.33 10.40
CA GLY A 18 3.90 -2.41 10.21
C GLY A 18 4.73 -1.67 11.25
N GLY A 19 6.00 -1.41 10.91
CA GLY A 19 6.93 -0.68 11.75
C GLY A 19 7.38 -1.45 12.99
N GLY A 20 7.29 -2.77 12.99
CA GLY A 20 7.78 -3.60 14.09
C GLY A 20 9.30 -3.48 14.26
N ASP A 21 9.76 -3.27 15.49
CA ASP A 21 11.19 -3.22 15.82
C ASP A 21 11.88 -4.53 15.41
N LEU A 22 12.98 -4.46 14.68
CA LEU A 22 13.69 -5.63 14.15
C LEU A 22 14.07 -6.66 15.22
N ALA A 23 14.37 -6.21 16.44
CA ALA A 23 14.72 -7.10 17.53
C ALA A 23 13.56 -7.98 18.01
N SER A 24 12.33 -7.56 17.79
CA SER A 24 11.12 -8.21 18.31
C SER A 24 10.06 -8.52 17.24
N CYS A 25 10.24 -8.05 16.01
CA CYS A 25 9.28 -8.25 14.93
C CYS A 25 9.16 -9.73 14.56
N LYS A 26 7.93 -10.26 14.61
CA LYS A 26 7.62 -11.67 14.29
C LYS A 26 6.52 -11.80 13.23
N GLY A 27 6.12 -10.69 12.63
CA GLY A 27 5.02 -10.64 11.68
C GLY A 27 4.34 -9.28 11.67
N ALA A 28 3.10 -9.23 11.18
CA ALA A 28 2.25 -8.05 11.27
C ALA A 28 2.09 -7.63 12.74
N GLN A 29 2.13 -6.33 12.97
CA GLN A 29 1.87 -5.77 14.30
C GLN A 29 0.35 -5.67 14.52
N ALA A 30 -0.08 -5.52 15.77
CA ALA A 30 -1.43 -5.03 16.02
C ALA A 30 -1.59 -3.66 15.32
N PRO A 31 -2.76 -3.33 14.76
CA PRO A 31 -2.97 -2.04 14.12
C PRO A 31 -2.50 -0.88 15.00
N GLN A 32 -1.64 -0.03 14.45
CA GLN A 32 -0.98 1.09 15.14
C GLN A 32 -0.11 0.70 16.35
N GLY A 33 0.25 -0.58 16.46
CA GLY A 33 1.07 -1.11 17.57
C GLY A 33 2.58 -1.14 17.30
N GLY A 34 3.03 -0.89 16.08
CA GLY A 34 4.44 -0.85 15.73
C GLY A 34 5.17 0.36 16.32
N ALA A 35 6.48 0.22 16.55
CA ALA A 35 7.30 1.27 17.15
C ALA A 35 7.72 2.37 16.16
N GLN A 36 7.75 2.05 14.85
CA GLN A 36 8.34 2.92 13.82
C GLN A 36 7.26 3.44 12.87
N GLY A 37 7.23 4.76 12.69
CA GLY A 37 6.30 5.45 11.81
C GLY A 37 6.88 5.82 10.44
N PRO A 38 6.13 6.61 9.64
CA PRO A 38 6.55 7.00 8.30
C PRO A 38 7.89 7.75 8.25
N LEU A 39 8.17 8.65 9.20
CA LEU A 39 9.43 9.41 9.20
C LEU A 39 10.64 8.52 9.42
N GLU A 40 10.54 7.54 10.33
CA GLU A 40 11.57 6.54 10.57
C GLU A 40 11.77 5.68 9.33
N ALA A 41 10.67 5.29 8.66
CA ALA A 41 10.71 4.51 7.43
C ALA A 41 11.46 5.24 6.31
N TYR A 42 11.14 6.50 6.06
CA TYR A 42 11.83 7.31 5.03
C TYR A 42 13.30 7.50 5.36
N GLY A 43 13.62 7.79 6.62
CA GLY A 43 15.00 7.92 7.09
C GLY A 43 15.82 6.65 6.89
N TYR A 44 15.26 5.51 7.25
CA TYR A 44 15.89 4.21 7.08
C TYR A 44 16.10 3.88 5.59
N ALA A 45 15.07 3.99 4.77
CA ALA A 45 15.13 3.70 3.34
C ALA A 45 16.16 4.58 2.62
N ARG A 46 16.18 5.88 2.91
CA ARG A 46 17.17 6.80 2.37
C ARG A 46 18.58 6.42 2.77
N ALA A 47 18.80 6.03 4.01
CA ALA A 47 20.11 5.59 4.51
C ALA A 47 20.58 4.27 3.86
N ARG A 48 19.66 3.47 3.34
CA ARG A 48 19.93 2.23 2.58
C ARG A 48 20.14 2.47 1.09
N GLY A 49 19.99 3.70 0.61
CA GLY A 49 20.24 4.06 -0.78
C GLY A 49 19.03 4.03 -1.70
N LEU A 50 17.82 3.93 -1.16
CA LEU A 50 16.63 4.16 -1.97
C LEU A 50 16.49 5.64 -2.32
N ASP A 51 15.92 5.90 -3.48
CA ASP A 51 15.53 7.23 -3.94
C ASP A 51 14.05 7.52 -3.64
N VAL A 52 13.24 6.47 -3.55
CA VAL A 52 11.79 6.55 -3.32
C VAL A 52 11.34 5.50 -2.32
N LEU A 53 10.54 5.90 -1.33
CA LEU A 53 9.78 4.98 -0.49
C LEU A 53 8.33 5.43 -0.41
N MET A 54 7.41 4.50 -0.61
CA MET A 54 6.00 4.68 -0.30
C MET A 54 5.63 3.93 0.97
N ALA A 55 5.09 4.61 1.97
CA ALA A 55 4.32 4.00 3.04
C ALA A 55 2.89 3.79 2.53
N SER A 56 2.52 2.54 2.31
CA SER A 56 1.24 2.11 1.73
C SER A 56 0.39 1.41 2.78
N GLU A 57 -0.32 2.19 3.58
CA GLU A 57 -0.98 1.69 4.77
C GLU A 57 -2.32 1.00 4.45
N HIS A 58 -2.64 -0.07 5.15
CA HIS A 58 -3.94 -0.73 5.04
C HIS A 58 -5.07 0.21 5.42
N ASN A 59 -5.96 0.50 4.48
CA ASN A 59 -7.03 1.48 4.67
C ASN A 59 -8.00 1.13 5.80
N HIS A 60 -8.27 -0.15 6.03
CA HIS A 60 -9.22 -0.62 7.04
C HIS A 60 -8.68 -0.66 8.47
N MET A 61 -7.41 -0.32 8.68
CA MET A 61 -6.76 -0.36 10.00
C MET A 61 -6.67 1.02 10.68
N TYR A 62 -7.15 2.08 10.04
CA TYR A 62 -7.03 3.44 10.57
C TYR A 62 -7.86 3.72 11.83
N ASP A 63 -8.81 2.88 12.15
CA ASP A 63 -9.54 2.91 13.40
C ASP A 63 -8.84 2.17 14.57
N GLY A 64 -7.63 1.62 14.34
CA GLY A 64 -6.87 0.86 15.32
C GLY A 64 -7.30 -0.60 15.44
N SER A 65 -8.05 -1.12 14.48
CA SER A 65 -8.51 -2.52 14.46
C SER A 65 -8.46 -3.10 13.04
N ASP A 66 -8.75 -4.39 12.89
CA ASP A 66 -8.94 -5.06 11.59
C ASP A 66 -10.33 -4.84 11.00
N GLY A 67 -11.22 -4.21 11.73
CA GLY A 67 -12.60 -3.92 11.38
C GLY A 67 -13.11 -2.74 12.17
N ALA A 68 -14.39 -2.44 12.06
CA ALA A 68 -14.99 -1.30 12.74
C ALA A 68 -14.81 -1.37 14.27
N ASN A 69 -14.24 -0.34 14.83
CA ASN A 69 -14.16 -0.13 16.27
C ASN A 69 -15.11 1.02 16.67
N PRO A 70 -16.30 0.71 17.22
CA PRO A 70 -17.30 1.73 17.54
C PRO A 70 -16.83 2.79 18.54
N GLU A 71 -15.80 2.50 19.32
CA GLU A 71 -15.25 3.41 20.32
C GLU A 71 -14.12 4.30 19.77
N SER A 72 -13.62 4.01 18.55
CA SER A 72 -12.61 4.84 17.91
C SER A 72 -13.19 6.12 17.35
N SER A 73 -12.36 7.15 17.27
CA SER A 73 -12.73 8.44 16.68
C SER A 73 -12.48 8.44 15.17
N THR A 74 -13.53 8.71 14.38
CA THR A 74 -13.41 8.88 12.93
C THR A 74 -12.52 10.08 12.56
N ASP A 75 -12.52 11.11 13.38
CA ASP A 75 -11.66 12.30 13.18
C ASP A 75 -10.19 11.96 13.45
N ALA A 76 -9.90 11.11 14.45
CA ALA A 76 -8.53 10.65 14.71
C ALA A 76 -7.99 9.80 13.56
N ALA A 77 -8.80 8.93 12.98
CA ALA A 77 -8.43 8.12 11.81
C ALA A 77 -8.05 9.01 10.62
N LYS A 78 -8.88 9.99 10.29
CA LYS A 78 -8.60 10.96 9.23
C LYS A 78 -7.35 11.81 9.52
N ALA A 79 -7.20 12.26 10.78
CA ALA A 79 -6.04 13.03 11.19
C ALA A 79 -4.74 12.22 11.08
N LEU A 80 -4.76 10.92 11.42
CA LEU A 80 -3.62 10.03 11.26
C LEU A 80 -3.19 9.91 9.79
N TYR A 81 -4.15 9.73 8.87
CA TYR A 81 -3.87 9.68 7.44
C TYR A 81 -3.28 10.99 6.92
N GLN A 82 -3.90 12.13 7.25
CA GLN A 82 -3.40 13.46 6.87
C GLN A 82 -2.01 13.73 7.46
N GLY A 83 -1.75 13.25 8.68
CA GLY A 83 -0.43 13.30 9.30
C GLY A 83 0.63 12.54 8.50
N GLY A 84 0.29 11.38 7.96
CA GLY A 84 1.16 10.59 7.07
C GLY A 84 1.49 11.32 5.77
N LEU A 85 0.49 11.91 5.12
CA LEU A 85 0.69 12.73 3.92
C LEU A 85 1.60 13.94 4.20
N ALA A 86 1.36 14.63 5.32
CA ALA A 86 2.18 15.77 5.73
C ALA A 86 3.63 15.35 6.06
N ALA A 87 3.81 14.19 6.71
CA ALA A 87 5.13 13.65 7.00
C ALA A 87 5.91 13.33 5.72
N ALA A 88 5.27 12.72 4.72
CA ALA A 88 5.89 12.44 3.43
C ALA A 88 6.29 13.72 2.69
N ALA A 89 5.40 14.69 2.61
CA ALA A 89 5.67 15.97 1.98
C ALA A 89 6.85 16.71 2.66
N GLY A 90 6.80 16.81 4.00
CA GLY A 90 7.86 17.48 4.77
C GLY A 90 9.20 16.76 4.68
N PHE A 91 9.20 15.43 4.66
CA PHE A 91 10.44 14.65 4.49
C PHE A 91 11.07 14.87 3.11
N SER A 92 10.26 14.87 2.05
CA SER A 92 10.73 15.13 0.68
C SER A 92 11.30 16.55 0.54
N GLU A 93 10.64 17.56 1.12
CA GLU A 93 11.11 18.94 1.13
C GLU A 93 12.45 19.09 1.86
N ALA A 94 12.59 18.46 3.02
CA ALA A 94 13.80 18.50 3.83
C ALA A 94 14.96 17.66 3.27
N ASN A 95 14.72 16.75 2.35
CA ASN A 95 15.71 15.82 1.81
C ASN A 95 15.71 15.80 0.27
N PRO A 96 16.22 16.87 -0.39
CA PRO A 96 16.31 16.90 -1.84
C PRO A 96 17.03 15.66 -2.40
N GLY A 97 16.42 15.02 -3.41
CA GLY A 97 16.91 13.77 -4.00
C GLY A 97 16.30 12.50 -3.43
N PHE A 98 15.41 12.63 -2.41
CA PHE A 98 14.59 11.51 -1.94
C PHE A 98 13.11 11.87 -2.06
N LEU A 99 12.32 10.97 -2.62
CA LEU A 99 10.86 11.12 -2.73
C LEU A 99 10.18 10.22 -1.71
N ALA A 100 9.62 10.81 -0.68
CA ALA A 100 8.72 10.14 0.24
C ALA A 100 7.29 10.20 -0.31
N LEU A 101 6.63 9.06 -0.41
CA LEU A 101 5.23 8.92 -0.78
C LEU A 101 4.44 8.32 0.37
N TYR A 102 3.18 8.70 0.45
CA TYR A 102 2.22 8.13 1.38
C TYR A 102 0.92 7.83 0.66
N GLY A 103 0.30 6.72 0.98
CA GLY A 103 -0.95 6.31 0.35
C GLY A 103 -1.52 5.07 1.01
N LEU A 104 -2.42 4.41 0.31
CA LEU A 104 -3.17 3.29 0.84
C LEU A 104 -2.78 1.99 0.14
N GLU A 105 -2.70 0.92 0.92
CA GLU A 105 -2.97 -0.42 0.45
C GLU A 105 -4.45 -0.71 0.69
N TRP A 106 -5.26 -0.47 -0.35
CA TRP A 106 -6.70 -0.61 -0.28
C TRP A 106 -7.13 -2.05 -0.51
N GLY A 107 -8.13 -2.48 0.24
CA GLY A 107 -8.74 -3.79 0.09
C GLY A 107 -8.41 -4.75 1.22
N VAL A 108 -8.87 -5.99 1.06
CA VAL A 108 -8.49 -7.13 1.90
C VAL A 108 -8.36 -8.38 1.04
N ILE A 109 -7.39 -9.23 1.33
CA ILE A 109 -7.10 -10.43 0.52
C ILE A 109 -8.34 -11.31 0.35
N ASN A 110 -9.06 -11.56 1.44
CA ASN A 110 -10.25 -12.42 1.43
C ASN A 110 -11.43 -11.86 0.64
N ASN A 111 -11.40 -10.57 0.30
CA ASN A 111 -12.43 -9.88 -0.48
C ASN A 111 -11.94 -9.46 -1.86
N GLY A 112 -10.85 -10.04 -2.33
CA GLY A 112 -10.45 -9.87 -3.72
C GLY A 112 -9.06 -9.28 -3.96
N GLY A 113 -8.26 -9.00 -2.93
CA GLY A 113 -6.88 -8.58 -3.06
C GLY A 113 -6.61 -7.12 -2.68
N HIS A 114 -5.35 -6.80 -2.56
CA HIS A 114 -4.85 -5.48 -2.20
C HIS A 114 -4.39 -4.70 -3.42
N MET A 115 -4.62 -3.39 -3.41
CA MET A 115 -4.01 -2.51 -4.40
C MET A 115 -3.48 -1.25 -3.74
N ASN A 116 -2.29 -0.84 -4.12
CA ASN A 116 -1.78 0.45 -3.70
C ASN A 116 -2.42 1.57 -4.50
N ILE A 117 -2.78 2.64 -3.78
CA ILE A 117 -3.20 3.92 -4.35
C ILE A 117 -2.18 4.96 -3.92
N LEU A 118 -1.43 5.47 -4.90
CA LEU A 118 -0.30 6.35 -4.66
C LEU A 118 -0.78 7.77 -4.38
N ASN A 119 -0.32 8.32 -3.26
CA ASN A 119 -0.43 9.72 -2.90
C ASN A 119 -1.86 10.30 -2.99
N ALA A 120 -2.87 9.46 -2.71
CA ALA A 120 -4.26 9.90 -2.64
C ALA A 120 -4.46 10.81 -1.42
N PRO A 121 -5.04 12.01 -1.55
CA PRO A 121 -5.22 12.93 -0.44
C PRO A 121 -6.39 12.56 0.48
N GLU A 122 -7.18 11.57 0.10
CA GLU A 122 -8.40 11.12 0.79
C GLU A 122 -8.19 9.75 1.42
N LEU A 123 -8.57 9.58 2.68
CA LEU A 123 -8.67 8.26 3.31
C LEU A 123 -9.92 7.55 2.78
N LEU A 124 -9.73 6.44 2.09
CA LEU A 124 -10.82 5.60 1.60
C LEU A 124 -11.20 4.56 2.65
N GLY A 125 -12.48 4.41 2.92
CA GLY A 125 -12.95 3.47 3.92
C GLY A 125 -14.31 2.90 3.61
N TRP A 126 -14.73 1.90 4.37
CA TRP A 126 -16.06 1.28 4.32
C TRP A 126 -16.67 1.03 5.70
N GLU A 127 -15.89 1.17 6.75
CA GLU A 127 -16.31 0.93 8.12
C GLU A 127 -16.86 2.20 8.75
N ARG A 128 -17.76 2.02 9.72
CA ARG A 128 -18.44 3.13 10.39
C ARG A 128 -18.42 2.93 11.89
N ASP A 129 -18.38 4.02 12.62
CA ASP A 129 -18.53 4.02 14.07
C ASP A 129 -19.99 3.71 14.50
N ALA A 130 -20.21 3.69 15.83
CA ALA A 130 -21.54 3.44 16.40
C ALA A 130 -22.61 4.48 16.02
N ASN A 131 -22.18 5.68 15.60
CA ASN A 131 -23.06 6.76 15.13
C ASN A 131 -23.27 6.74 13.61
N GLY A 132 -22.68 5.76 12.91
CA GLY A 132 -22.76 5.64 11.46
C GLY A 132 -21.80 6.55 10.69
N GLN A 133 -20.86 7.21 11.36
CA GLN A 133 -19.84 8.03 10.72
C GLN A 133 -18.75 7.15 10.09
N LEU A 134 -18.32 7.50 8.88
CA LEU A 134 -17.31 6.75 8.15
C LEU A 134 -15.92 6.97 8.75
N PHE A 135 -15.16 5.89 8.92
CA PHE A 135 -13.71 5.93 9.14
C PHE A 135 -12.99 6.20 7.81
N GLY A 136 -13.11 7.40 7.31
CA GLY A 136 -12.54 7.83 6.05
C GLY A 136 -13.17 9.12 5.54
N ASP A 137 -12.60 9.65 4.48
CA ASP A 137 -13.13 10.82 3.78
C ASP A 137 -14.12 10.41 2.71
N THR A 138 -13.85 9.30 2.02
CA THR A 138 -14.68 8.81 0.90
C THR A 138 -15.03 7.35 1.11
N LEU A 139 -16.33 7.06 0.98
CA LEU A 139 -16.84 5.70 1.04
C LEU A 139 -16.45 4.93 -0.23
N THR A 140 -15.87 3.76 -0.02
CA THR A 140 -15.65 2.76 -1.06
C THR A 140 -16.27 1.43 -0.60
N ALA A 141 -16.94 0.72 -1.49
CA ALA A 141 -17.50 -0.58 -1.13
C ALA A 141 -16.39 -1.64 -1.16
N LYS A 142 -16.28 -2.39 -0.07
CA LYS A 142 -15.29 -3.47 0.08
C LYS A 142 -15.43 -4.49 -1.06
N GLY A 143 -14.36 -4.71 -1.81
CA GLY A 143 -14.38 -5.64 -2.95
C GLY A 143 -14.97 -5.08 -4.25
N ASP A 144 -15.43 -3.84 -4.29
CA ASP A 144 -15.91 -3.19 -5.51
C ASP A 144 -14.74 -2.54 -6.28
N TYR A 145 -14.01 -3.36 -7.03
CA TYR A 145 -12.88 -2.89 -7.82
C TYR A 145 -13.31 -2.01 -8.99
N ALA A 146 -14.45 -2.29 -9.63
CA ALA A 146 -14.95 -1.46 -10.72
C ALA A 146 -15.28 -0.04 -10.26
N GLY A 147 -15.96 0.08 -9.12
CA GLY A 147 -16.26 1.39 -8.50
C GLY A 147 -14.99 2.12 -8.07
N LEU A 148 -14.02 1.38 -7.51
CA LEU A 148 -12.74 1.96 -7.12
C LEU A 148 -11.95 2.48 -8.33
N TYR A 149 -11.87 1.73 -9.43
CA TYR A 149 -11.21 2.17 -10.66
C TYR A 149 -11.83 3.46 -11.20
N SER A 150 -13.16 3.53 -11.21
CA SER A 150 -13.88 4.74 -11.66
C SER A 150 -13.58 5.94 -10.76
N LEU A 151 -13.53 5.76 -9.45
CA LEU A 151 -13.15 6.80 -8.50
C LEU A 151 -11.71 7.27 -8.74
N MET A 152 -10.76 6.34 -8.84
CA MET A 152 -9.35 6.65 -9.07
C MET A 152 -9.16 7.42 -10.38
N ARG A 153 -9.80 6.99 -11.47
CA ARG A 153 -9.76 7.71 -12.75
C ARG A 153 -10.30 9.13 -12.62
N GLN A 154 -11.44 9.30 -11.94
CA GLN A 154 -12.04 10.63 -11.74
C GLN A 154 -11.13 11.56 -10.91
N ARG A 155 -10.37 11.02 -9.98
CA ARG A 155 -9.42 11.76 -9.13
C ARG A 155 -8.04 11.92 -9.75
N GLY A 156 -7.72 11.19 -10.82
CA GLY A 156 -6.39 11.16 -11.42
C GLY A 156 -5.35 10.44 -10.56
N TRP A 157 -5.77 9.49 -9.72
CA TRP A 157 -4.87 8.70 -8.89
C TRP A 157 -4.28 7.52 -9.65
N ILE A 158 -3.11 7.06 -9.20
CA ILE A 158 -2.38 5.96 -9.82
C ILE A 158 -2.39 4.76 -8.88
N GLY A 159 -2.61 3.56 -9.43
CA GLY A 159 -2.66 2.32 -8.69
C GLY A 159 -1.64 1.28 -9.10
N GLN A 160 -1.41 0.34 -8.18
CA GLN A 160 -0.60 -0.85 -8.35
C GLN A 160 -1.37 -2.07 -7.87
N PHE A 161 -1.40 -3.12 -8.68
CA PHE A 161 -1.84 -4.44 -8.23
C PHE A 161 -0.78 -5.04 -7.32
N ASN A 162 -1.10 -5.25 -6.05
CA ASN A 162 -0.19 -5.84 -5.06
C ASN A 162 -0.31 -7.35 -5.07
N HIS A 163 0.82 -8.06 -4.99
CA HIS A 163 0.90 -9.54 -4.91
C HIS A 163 -0.28 -10.26 -5.58
N PRO A 164 -0.56 -10.00 -6.86
CA PRO A 164 -1.76 -10.48 -7.53
C PRO A 164 -1.75 -12.00 -7.73
N SER A 165 -2.92 -12.60 -7.69
CA SER A 165 -3.10 -14.00 -8.08
C SER A 165 -4.28 -14.14 -9.03
N PHE A 166 -4.41 -15.31 -9.71
CA PHE A 166 -5.58 -15.56 -10.57
C PHE A 166 -6.81 -16.00 -9.83
N SER A 167 -6.69 -16.40 -8.59
CA SER A 167 -7.74 -17.08 -7.84
C SER A 167 -8.83 -16.12 -7.37
N GLY A 168 -9.42 -15.35 -8.30
CA GLY A 168 -10.55 -14.48 -8.05
C GLY A 168 -10.19 -13.05 -7.63
N GLN A 169 -8.92 -12.69 -7.55
CA GLN A 169 -8.50 -11.34 -7.15
C GLN A 169 -8.81 -10.30 -8.22
N PHE A 170 -9.06 -9.05 -7.76
CA PHE A 170 -9.42 -7.89 -8.60
C PHE A 170 -10.59 -8.21 -9.53
N ASN A 171 -11.62 -8.81 -8.93
CA ASN A 171 -12.77 -9.31 -9.68
C ASN A 171 -13.64 -8.15 -10.14
N VAL A 172 -13.95 -8.15 -11.44
CA VAL A 172 -14.96 -7.26 -12.02
C VAL A 172 -15.95 -8.13 -12.78
N ASN A 173 -17.21 -8.08 -12.40
CA ASN A 173 -18.30 -8.83 -13.02
C ASN A 173 -18.05 -10.35 -13.14
N GLY A 174 -17.44 -10.93 -12.11
CA GLY A 174 -17.15 -12.36 -12.08
C GLY A 174 -15.82 -12.77 -12.76
N VAL A 175 -15.06 -11.82 -13.28
CA VAL A 175 -13.78 -12.06 -13.96
C VAL A 175 -12.63 -11.59 -13.09
N ALA A 176 -11.70 -12.50 -12.74
CA ALA A 176 -10.47 -12.15 -12.03
C ALA A 176 -9.58 -11.26 -12.91
N LEU A 177 -8.96 -10.23 -12.32
CA LEU A 177 -8.23 -9.19 -13.06
C LEU A 177 -9.09 -8.62 -14.21
N GLY A 178 -10.39 -8.41 -13.94
CA GLY A 178 -11.36 -8.01 -14.92
C GLY A 178 -11.06 -6.62 -15.49
N TYR A 179 -10.89 -6.55 -16.80
CA TYR A 179 -10.58 -5.31 -17.50
C TYR A 179 -11.77 -4.34 -17.49
N THR A 180 -11.49 -3.10 -17.20
CA THR A 180 -12.34 -1.95 -17.53
C THR A 180 -11.48 -0.82 -18.06
N LYS A 181 -12.06 0.06 -18.88
CA LYS A 181 -11.34 1.25 -19.36
C LYS A 181 -10.87 2.13 -18.20
N ASP A 182 -11.70 2.31 -17.17
CA ASP A 182 -11.36 3.10 -15.99
C ASP A 182 -10.21 2.45 -15.20
N GLY A 183 -10.20 1.11 -15.11
CA GLY A 183 -9.11 0.35 -14.49
C GLY A 183 -7.81 0.47 -15.26
N ASP A 184 -7.85 0.43 -16.58
CA ASP A 184 -6.67 0.61 -17.43
C ASP A 184 -6.09 2.02 -17.33
N GLU A 185 -6.94 3.04 -17.21
CA GLU A 185 -6.49 4.42 -17.02
C GLU A 185 -5.95 4.69 -15.61
N ALA A 186 -6.40 3.95 -14.58
CA ALA A 186 -6.01 4.14 -13.19
C ALA A 186 -4.80 3.27 -12.77
N MET A 187 -4.73 2.03 -13.26
CA MET A 187 -3.70 1.07 -12.84
C MET A 187 -2.46 1.18 -13.72
N ALA A 188 -1.35 1.60 -13.13
CA ALA A 188 -0.09 1.80 -13.83
C ALA A 188 0.92 0.67 -13.61
N LEU A 189 0.81 -0.05 -12.50
CA LEU A 189 1.81 -1.02 -12.04
C LEU A 189 1.19 -2.36 -11.64
N CYS A 190 2.00 -3.41 -11.78
CA CYS A 190 1.72 -4.74 -11.25
C CYS A 190 2.96 -5.27 -10.54
N GLU A 191 2.81 -5.70 -9.32
CA GLU A 191 3.89 -6.25 -8.52
C GLU A 191 4.20 -7.67 -8.98
N VAL A 192 5.35 -7.84 -9.66
CA VAL A 192 5.78 -9.16 -10.17
C VAL A 192 6.57 -9.96 -9.14
N LEU A 193 7.25 -9.27 -8.23
CA LEU A 193 8.00 -9.86 -7.14
C LEU A 193 7.71 -9.11 -5.84
N ASN A 194 7.69 -9.87 -4.75
CA ASN A 194 7.54 -9.38 -3.41
C ASN A 194 8.51 -10.17 -2.51
N THR A 195 9.23 -9.50 -1.63
CA THR A 195 10.05 -10.20 -0.65
C THR A 195 9.18 -10.81 0.46
N ALA A 196 9.77 -11.50 1.41
CA ALA A 196 9.01 -12.00 2.55
C ALA A 196 8.55 -10.82 3.43
N ALA A 197 7.24 -10.55 3.44
CA ALA A 197 6.62 -9.39 4.10
C ALA A 197 7.01 -9.23 5.58
N PHE A 198 7.31 -10.33 6.24
CA PHE A 198 7.68 -10.37 7.66
C PHE A 198 9.16 -10.68 7.90
N SER A 199 10.01 -10.49 6.88
CA SER A 199 11.45 -10.64 7.01
C SER A 199 12.04 -9.58 7.95
N THR A 200 13.00 -9.99 8.76
CA THR A 200 13.84 -9.09 9.56
C THR A 200 15.24 -8.91 8.97
N ASN A 201 15.48 -9.33 7.73
CA ASN A 201 16.73 -9.17 7.05
C ASN A 201 17.10 -7.68 6.93
N THR A 202 18.39 -7.39 7.12
CA THR A 202 18.95 -6.04 7.02
C THR A 202 19.98 -5.90 5.89
N SER A 203 20.08 -6.91 5.04
CA SER A 203 20.98 -6.95 3.88
C SER A 203 20.38 -7.82 2.79
N GLU A 204 20.85 -7.66 1.56
CA GLU A 204 20.53 -8.57 0.47
C GLU A 204 20.84 -10.02 0.85
N GLY A 205 20.09 -10.94 0.34
CA GLY A 205 20.23 -12.37 0.63
C GLY A 205 18.89 -13.04 0.93
N GLU A 206 17.79 -12.28 0.77
CA GLU A 206 16.45 -12.86 0.85
C GLU A 206 16.27 -13.87 -0.29
N THR A 207 16.06 -15.12 0.09
CA THR A 207 15.86 -16.21 -0.87
C THR A 207 14.39 -16.56 -1.06
N ARG A 208 13.51 -16.06 -0.18
CA ARG A 208 12.07 -16.26 -0.29
C ARG A 208 11.45 -15.03 -0.92
N ARG A 209 11.15 -15.16 -2.21
CA ARG A 209 10.42 -14.15 -2.96
C ARG A 209 9.20 -14.79 -3.57
N SER A 210 8.05 -14.17 -3.36
CA SER A 210 6.85 -14.54 -4.09
C SER A 210 6.94 -13.97 -5.50
N ASN A 211 6.49 -14.76 -6.48
CA ASN A 211 6.51 -14.39 -7.89
C ASN A 211 5.08 -14.37 -8.44
N TYR A 212 4.69 -13.22 -8.96
CA TYR A 212 3.35 -12.97 -9.49
C TYR A 212 3.35 -12.67 -10.99
N GLU A 213 4.45 -12.95 -11.69
CA GLU A 213 4.63 -12.68 -13.11
C GLU A 213 3.46 -13.24 -13.95
N VAL A 214 3.00 -14.45 -13.62
CA VAL A 214 1.90 -15.08 -14.35
C VAL A 214 0.60 -14.27 -14.21
N ALA A 215 0.30 -13.71 -13.03
CA ALA A 215 -0.89 -12.87 -12.84
C ALA A 215 -0.73 -11.51 -13.54
N CYS A 216 0.44 -10.90 -13.48
CA CYS A 216 0.72 -9.64 -14.18
C CYS A 216 0.63 -9.82 -15.70
N ASN A 217 1.11 -10.93 -16.25
CA ASN A 217 0.94 -11.26 -17.66
C ASN A 217 -0.54 -11.43 -18.04
N LYS A 218 -1.36 -12.01 -17.16
CA LYS A 218 -2.81 -12.11 -17.36
C LYS A 218 -3.49 -10.74 -17.37
N ALA A 219 -3.04 -9.79 -16.56
CA ALA A 219 -3.53 -8.41 -16.63
C ALA A 219 -3.21 -7.78 -17.98
N LEU A 220 -1.99 -7.96 -18.52
CA LEU A 220 -1.63 -7.52 -19.87
C LEU A 220 -2.51 -8.19 -20.95
N GLU A 221 -2.71 -9.51 -20.86
CA GLU A 221 -3.58 -10.26 -21.78
C GLU A 221 -5.04 -9.79 -21.72
N ALA A 222 -5.52 -9.34 -20.55
CA ALA A 222 -6.83 -8.75 -20.37
C ALA A 222 -6.98 -7.35 -21.00
N GLY A 223 -5.86 -6.67 -21.28
CA GLY A 223 -5.82 -5.38 -21.95
C GLY A 223 -5.29 -4.22 -21.11
N PHE A 224 -4.86 -4.46 -19.86
CA PHE A 224 -4.24 -3.41 -19.04
C PHE A 224 -2.88 -2.99 -19.59
N HIS A 225 -2.60 -1.68 -19.60
CA HIS A 225 -1.31 -1.09 -19.98
C HIS A 225 -0.46 -0.78 -18.74
N ILE A 226 0.01 -1.81 -18.08
CA ILE A 226 0.76 -1.74 -16.83
C ILE A 226 2.26 -1.95 -17.05
N ALA A 227 3.09 -1.35 -16.21
CA ALA A 227 4.49 -1.71 -16.00
C ALA A 227 4.64 -2.64 -14.78
N PHE A 228 5.83 -3.22 -14.63
CA PHE A 228 6.12 -4.15 -13.54
C PHE A 228 6.86 -3.44 -12.41
N SER A 229 6.58 -3.84 -11.19
CA SER A 229 7.30 -3.42 -9.99
C SER A 229 7.77 -4.61 -9.18
N SER A 230 8.76 -4.40 -8.32
CA SER A 230 9.21 -5.35 -7.32
C SER A 230 9.37 -4.60 -6.00
N ASN A 231 8.77 -5.09 -4.93
CA ASN A 231 8.69 -4.38 -3.65
C ASN A 231 8.93 -5.32 -2.47
N GLN A 232 8.87 -4.77 -1.26
CA GLN A 232 9.09 -5.53 -0.05
C GLN A 232 7.80 -6.00 0.63
N ASP A 233 6.75 -5.17 0.67
CA ASP A 233 5.58 -5.39 1.53
C ASP A 233 5.98 -5.57 3.01
N ASN A 234 7.04 -4.89 3.43
CA ASN A 234 7.66 -5.15 4.73
C ASN A 234 6.83 -4.57 5.87
N HIS A 235 6.67 -5.39 6.90
CA HIS A 235 5.99 -5.04 8.15
C HIS A 235 6.97 -4.82 9.31
N CYS A 236 8.22 -5.24 9.15
CA CYS A 236 9.29 -4.97 10.09
C CYS A 236 10.12 -3.75 9.66
N ALA A 237 10.83 -3.10 10.58
CA ALA A 237 11.54 -1.84 10.33
C ALA A 237 12.83 -2.03 9.52
N ASN A 238 12.73 -2.57 8.31
CA ASN A 238 13.86 -2.86 7.39
C ASN A 238 13.65 -2.34 5.97
N TRP A 239 13.02 -1.19 5.82
CA TRP A 239 12.70 -0.58 4.53
C TRP A 239 13.92 -0.40 3.61
N GLY A 240 13.90 -1.01 2.43
CA GLY A 240 15.01 -0.98 1.49
C GLY A 240 16.20 -1.87 1.86
N ALA A 241 16.07 -2.77 2.84
CA ALA A 241 17.16 -3.64 3.28
C ALA A 241 17.04 -5.08 2.78
N SER A 242 15.85 -5.48 2.33
CA SER A 242 15.57 -6.81 1.81
C SER A 242 14.92 -6.68 0.44
N TYR A 243 15.53 -7.27 -0.59
CA TYR A 243 15.05 -7.23 -1.98
C TYR A 243 15.55 -8.41 -2.82
#